data_5bb1f7b237ce909d0db31ddca1032c5d
#
_entry.id   5bb1f7b237ce909d0db31ddca1032c5d
#
_cell.length_a   1.000
_cell.length_b   1.000
_cell.length_c   1.000
_cell.angle_alpha   90.00
_cell.angle_beta   90.00
_cell.angle_gamma   90.00
#
_symmetry.space_group_name_H-M   'P 1'
#
loop_
_entity.id
_entity.type
_entity.pdbx_description
1 polymer ?
#
loop_
_entity_poly.entity_id
_entity_poly.type
_entity_poly.pdbx_seq_one_letter_code
_entity_poly.pdbx_strand_id
1 'polypeptide(L)'
;MIRTFLLIACLLTSVACRQRGGTPADVNIVANAGNHSAETIRPDTAARPPLAFGHETWDFGTIPETGGPVVHVFRFTNSGTKLVVVERVGVTCGCMKPTFSQAPVLPGGSGEIGIAYDPADRPGAFDKAVYVYTDGSRMMPLRIRGSVAARPETAADRFPVEFGGGIRLSVKEVNFRMVEQRHDRRLTLRCLNTSPYEVRLRAEFAEPLPFLRAEAPAVLAPGAEGEIAFICDLSAAEVWGTFVDSCYLTVSGRRLEGAVVVRGTGVGDLAELREMPRGKRPQAEIAESLLDFGTCAADGTAECRFTLENKGGSPLRIYAVKYPEGVTGQITAGEEIAAGGSKTFVLRVDGRTAGCGNYFAHVELLVSDALSPLCDLRVRGRFE
;
A
#
# COMPACT_ATOMS: atom_id res chain seq x y z
N MET A 1 -56.53 -28.14 -10.23
CA MET A 1 -56.68 -29.60 -9.97
C MET A 1 -55.30 -30.22 -10.01
N ILE A 2 -54.98 -30.95 -8.91
CA ILE A 2 -53.95 -31.99 -8.75
C ILE A 2 -52.46 -31.52 -8.77
N ARG A 3 -51.93 -31.33 -7.64
CA ARG A 3 -50.84 -31.81 -6.79
C ARG A 3 -50.06 -32.99 -7.38
N THR A 4 -48.73 -32.82 -7.45
CA THR A 4 -47.81 -33.93 -7.21
C THR A 4 -46.58 -33.42 -6.46
N PHE A 5 -46.44 -33.87 -5.21
CA PHE A 5 -45.26 -33.73 -4.35
C PHE A 5 -44.20 -34.74 -4.80
N LEU A 6 -42.96 -34.31 -4.97
CA LEU A 6 -41.85 -35.23 -5.03
C LEU A 6 -40.88 -34.93 -3.88
N LEU A 7 -40.89 -35.80 -2.90
CA LEU A 7 -39.90 -35.90 -1.81
C LEU A 7 -38.60 -36.41 -2.41
N ILE A 8 -37.49 -35.63 -2.27
CA ILE A 8 -36.16 -36.14 -2.48
C ILE A 8 -35.44 -36.13 -1.11
N ALA A 9 -35.11 -37.34 -0.69
CA ALA A 9 -34.39 -37.63 0.55
C ALA A 9 -32.98 -37.03 0.53
N CYS A 10 -32.66 -36.26 1.56
CA CYS A 10 -31.28 -35.82 1.87
C CYS A 10 -30.49 -36.99 2.41
N LEU A 11 -29.53 -37.49 1.63
CA LEU A 11 -28.44 -38.33 2.12
C LEU A 11 -27.40 -37.43 2.76
N LEU A 12 -27.31 -37.47 4.08
CA LEU A 12 -26.22 -36.89 4.86
C LEU A 12 -24.95 -37.74 4.66
N THR A 13 -24.06 -37.32 3.78
CA THR A 13 -22.68 -37.80 3.79
C THR A 13 -21.85 -36.92 4.72
N SER A 14 -21.51 -37.46 5.87
CA SER A 14 -20.55 -36.90 6.81
C SER A 14 -19.15 -36.89 6.17
N VAL A 15 -18.74 -35.73 5.67
CA VAL A 15 -17.32 -35.49 5.30
C VAL A 15 -16.57 -35.15 6.59
N ALA A 16 -15.81 -36.11 7.08
CA ALA A 16 -14.86 -35.90 8.15
C ALA A 16 -13.79 -34.90 7.68
N CYS A 17 -13.88 -33.69 8.18
CA CYS A 17 -12.85 -32.67 7.99
C CYS A 17 -11.62 -33.06 8.79
N ARG A 18 -10.64 -33.66 8.12
CA ARG A 18 -9.32 -33.96 8.67
C ARG A 18 -8.60 -32.63 8.85
N GLN A 19 -8.59 -32.10 10.08
CA GLN A 19 -7.74 -30.95 10.44
C GLN A 19 -6.29 -31.34 10.17
N ARG A 20 -5.74 -30.76 9.10
CA ARG A 20 -4.27 -30.69 8.94
C ARG A 20 -3.77 -29.69 9.99
N GLY A 21 -3.03 -30.18 10.95
CA GLY A 21 -2.29 -29.36 11.90
C GLY A 21 -1.40 -28.39 11.13
N GLY A 22 -1.73 -27.11 11.24
CA GLY A 22 -0.86 -26.04 10.76
C GLY A 22 0.39 -26.02 11.64
N THR A 23 1.55 -26.16 11.03
CA THR A 23 2.84 -25.84 11.65
C THR A 23 2.80 -24.43 12.21
N PRO A 24 3.34 -24.17 13.41
CA PRO A 24 3.43 -22.81 13.94
C PRO A 24 4.23 -21.94 12.99
N ALA A 25 3.67 -20.79 12.64
CA ALA A 25 4.32 -19.80 11.79
C ALA A 25 5.68 -19.38 12.41
N ASP A 26 6.70 -19.28 11.56
CA ASP A 26 8.02 -18.76 11.94
C ASP A 26 7.86 -17.35 12.52
N VAL A 27 8.25 -17.18 13.79
CA VAL A 27 8.15 -15.91 14.49
C VAL A 27 9.48 -15.18 14.34
N ASN A 28 9.49 -14.05 13.60
CA ASN A 28 10.62 -13.16 13.58
C ASN A 28 10.79 -12.46 14.93
N ILE A 29 11.82 -12.83 15.67
CA ILE A 29 12.13 -12.27 16.99
C ILE A 29 13.16 -11.16 16.80
N VAL A 30 12.76 -9.92 17.06
CA VAL A 30 13.67 -8.78 17.09
C VAL A 30 14.34 -8.75 18.46
N ALA A 31 15.65 -9.06 18.51
CA ALA A 31 16.44 -8.92 19.72
C ALA A 31 16.75 -7.43 19.99
N ASN A 32 16.41 -6.96 21.18
CA ASN A 32 16.68 -5.58 21.59
C ASN A 32 18.07 -5.51 22.24
N ALA A 33 19.08 -5.22 21.44
CA ALA A 33 20.34 -4.55 21.71
C ALA A 33 21.35 -4.80 20.58
N GLY A 34 21.70 -3.76 19.82
CA GLY A 34 22.90 -3.70 18.97
C GLY A 34 22.95 -4.68 17.80
N ASN A 35 22.88 -4.14 16.60
CA ASN A 35 23.33 -4.71 15.33
C ASN A 35 23.65 -6.22 15.30
N HIS A 36 22.63 -7.07 15.21
CA HIS A 36 22.78 -8.45 14.78
C HIS A 36 21.67 -8.83 13.82
N SER A 37 22.06 -9.49 12.74
CA SER A 37 21.20 -10.03 11.67
C SER A 37 20.02 -10.79 12.25
N ALA A 38 18.85 -10.66 11.63
CA ALA A 38 17.65 -11.44 11.97
C ALA A 38 17.95 -12.94 11.83
N GLU A 39 18.15 -13.61 12.94
CA GLU A 39 18.35 -15.06 12.99
C GLU A 39 16.99 -15.72 13.28
N THR A 40 16.57 -16.57 12.38
CA THR A 40 15.34 -17.37 12.54
C THR A 40 15.58 -18.42 13.60
N ILE A 41 15.17 -18.17 14.85
CA ILE A 41 15.30 -19.13 15.94
C ILE A 41 14.06 -20.03 15.93
N ARG A 42 14.24 -21.30 15.59
CA ARG A 42 13.23 -22.34 15.81
C ARG A 42 13.20 -22.68 17.30
N PRO A 43 12.05 -22.57 18.00
CA PRO A 43 11.97 -22.96 19.38
C PRO A 43 12.14 -24.49 19.49
N ASP A 44 13.12 -24.93 20.26
CA ASP A 44 13.17 -26.33 20.72
C ASP A 44 12.09 -26.51 21.78
N THR A 45 11.04 -27.24 21.43
CA THR A 45 9.88 -27.49 22.31
C THR A 45 10.16 -28.55 23.41
N ALA A 46 11.38 -29.04 23.51
CA ALA A 46 11.67 -30.23 24.28
C ALA A 46 11.81 -30.02 25.80
N ALA A 47 12.10 -28.79 26.29
CA ALA A 47 12.19 -28.60 27.75
C ALA A 47 11.86 -27.15 28.18
N ARG A 48 10.80 -26.95 28.91
CA ARG A 48 10.55 -25.68 29.61
C ARG A 48 11.67 -25.41 30.64
N PRO A 49 12.10 -24.13 30.79
CA PRO A 49 13.01 -23.78 31.88
C PRO A 49 12.33 -23.99 33.24
N PRO A 50 13.10 -24.26 34.28
CA PRO A 50 12.56 -24.51 35.63
C PRO A 50 12.16 -23.17 36.31
N LEU A 51 11.36 -22.36 35.62
CA LEU A 51 10.81 -21.10 36.12
C LEU A 51 9.31 -21.28 36.40
N ALA A 52 8.93 -21.20 37.67
CA ALA A 52 7.54 -21.19 38.09
C ALA A 52 7.02 -19.76 38.19
N PHE A 53 6.17 -19.36 37.27
CA PHE A 53 5.50 -18.06 37.29
C PHE A 53 4.17 -18.16 38.03
N GLY A 54 3.81 -17.12 38.80
CA GLY A 54 2.51 -17.04 39.45
C GLY A 54 1.36 -16.96 38.43
N HIS A 55 1.63 -16.36 37.27
CA HIS A 55 0.77 -16.35 36.09
C HIS A 55 1.62 -16.11 34.85
N GLU A 56 1.27 -16.74 33.74
CA GLU A 56 1.98 -16.66 32.46
C GLU A 56 1.30 -15.66 31.49
N THR A 57 0.11 -15.19 31.82
CA THR A 57 -0.67 -14.25 31.04
C THR A 57 -1.12 -13.10 31.93
N TRP A 58 -0.97 -11.88 31.43
CA TRP A 58 -1.50 -10.69 32.07
C TRP A 58 -2.48 -9.99 31.16
N ASP A 59 -3.62 -9.57 31.70
CA ASP A 59 -4.64 -8.80 31.02
C ASP A 59 -4.64 -7.37 31.58
N PHE A 60 -4.28 -6.39 30.74
CA PHE A 60 -4.31 -4.98 31.10
C PHE A 60 -5.74 -4.39 31.11
N GLY A 61 -6.73 -5.18 30.66
CA GLY A 61 -8.09 -4.66 30.47
C GLY A 61 -8.12 -3.62 29.35
N THR A 62 -8.92 -2.58 29.56
CA THR A 62 -9.00 -1.44 28.62
C THR A 62 -8.06 -0.32 29.10
N ILE A 63 -7.11 0.05 28.27
CA ILE A 63 -6.12 1.11 28.52
C ILE A 63 -6.30 2.25 27.51
N PRO A 64 -6.11 3.52 27.88
CA PRO A 64 -6.24 4.63 26.95
C PRO A 64 -5.02 4.70 26.00
N GLU A 65 -5.27 5.03 24.73
CA GLU A 65 -4.22 5.23 23.72
C GLU A 65 -3.20 6.30 24.10
N THR A 66 -3.66 7.36 24.79
CA THR A 66 -2.83 8.51 25.21
C THR A 66 -2.28 8.40 26.63
N GLY A 67 -2.49 7.25 27.30
CA GLY A 67 -2.08 7.05 28.70
C GLY A 67 -0.59 6.84 28.92
N GLY A 68 0.19 6.74 27.85
CA GLY A 68 1.60 6.34 27.89
C GLY A 68 1.78 4.84 28.13
N PRO A 69 3.03 4.35 28.22
CA PRO A 69 3.32 2.94 28.39
C PRO A 69 2.77 2.39 29.70
N VAL A 70 2.09 1.25 29.63
CA VAL A 70 1.67 0.45 30.80
C VAL A 70 2.68 -0.65 31.07
N VAL A 71 2.90 -0.96 32.35
CA VAL A 71 3.92 -1.93 32.75
C VAL A 71 3.31 -3.03 33.58
N HIS A 72 3.70 -4.28 33.29
CA HIS A 72 3.44 -5.41 34.16
C HIS A 72 4.73 -6.14 34.50
N VAL A 73 4.83 -6.65 35.74
CA VAL A 73 5.98 -7.41 36.23
C VAL A 73 5.56 -8.86 36.51
N PHE A 74 6.07 -9.77 35.69
CA PHE A 74 5.95 -11.21 35.94
C PHE A 74 7.00 -11.64 36.95
N ARG A 75 6.54 -12.22 38.06
CA ARG A 75 7.42 -12.79 39.09
C ARG A 75 7.53 -14.28 38.90
N PHE A 76 8.74 -14.80 39.02
CA PHE A 76 9.02 -16.22 38.94
C PHE A 76 9.88 -16.70 40.10
N THR A 77 9.80 -17.99 40.38
CA THR A 77 10.70 -18.72 41.28
C THR A 77 11.46 -19.77 40.48
N ASN A 78 12.75 -19.94 40.75
CA ASN A 78 13.51 -21.06 40.23
C ASN A 78 13.06 -22.35 40.94
N SER A 79 12.24 -23.17 40.29
CA SER A 79 11.74 -24.43 40.77
C SER A 79 12.69 -25.61 40.51
N GLY A 80 13.83 -25.38 39.90
CA GLY A 80 14.85 -26.37 39.60
C GLY A 80 15.81 -26.62 40.76
N THR A 81 16.76 -27.54 40.54
CA THR A 81 17.82 -27.91 41.49
C THR A 81 19.15 -27.24 41.19
N LYS A 82 19.23 -26.46 40.09
CA LYS A 82 20.44 -25.73 39.67
C LYS A 82 20.11 -24.24 39.56
N LEU A 83 21.15 -23.41 39.62
CA LEU A 83 21.00 -21.96 39.32
C LEU A 83 20.49 -21.77 37.91
N VAL A 84 19.72 -20.70 37.68
CA VAL A 84 19.17 -20.32 36.39
C VAL A 84 19.52 -18.85 36.11
N VAL A 85 19.87 -18.54 34.85
CA VAL A 85 20.09 -17.19 34.38
C VAL A 85 19.06 -16.91 33.28
N VAL A 86 18.38 -15.77 33.37
CA VAL A 86 17.59 -15.23 32.24
C VAL A 86 18.56 -14.57 31.29
N GLU A 87 18.85 -15.21 30.18
CA GLU A 87 19.83 -14.72 29.19
C GLU A 87 19.25 -13.64 28.29
N ARG A 88 17.99 -13.82 27.91
CA ARG A 88 17.29 -12.95 26.96
C ARG A 88 15.79 -12.99 27.17
N VAL A 89 15.13 -11.85 26.89
CA VAL A 89 13.67 -11.75 26.76
C VAL A 89 13.33 -11.20 25.37
N GLY A 90 12.74 -12.05 24.54
CA GLY A 90 12.31 -11.71 23.18
C GLY A 90 10.87 -11.19 23.17
N VAL A 91 10.60 -10.24 22.31
CA VAL A 91 9.26 -9.66 22.10
C VAL A 91 8.90 -9.67 20.61
N THR A 92 7.60 -9.78 20.30
CA THR A 92 7.10 -9.92 18.93
C THR A 92 6.80 -8.59 18.24
N CYS A 93 6.97 -7.45 18.91
CA CYS A 93 6.78 -6.13 18.30
C CYS A 93 7.61 -5.06 19.03
N GLY A 94 7.97 -4.00 18.32
CA GLY A 94 8.64 -2.83 18.91
C GLY A 94 7.78 -2.01 19.87
N CYS A 95 6.50 -2.37 20.04
CA CYS A 95 5.57 -1.79 21.02
C CYS A 95 5.83 -2.28 22.46
N MET A 96 6.70 -3.27 22.65
CA MET A 96 7.04 -3.82 23.94
C MET A 96 8.52 -3.59 24.26
N LYS A 97 8.79 -3.22 25.53
CA LYS A 97 10.15 -3.08 26.06
C LYS A 97 10.28 -3.99 27.30
N PRO A 98 11.07 -5.08 27.22
CA PRO A 98 11.32 -5.95 28.36
C PRO A 98 12.41 -5.34 29.25
N THR A 99 12.27 -5.59 30.56
CA THR A 99 13.30 -5.34 31.59
C THR A 99 13.48 -6.60 32.43
N PHE A 100 14.71 -7.03 32.64
CA PHE A 100 15.03 -8.23 33.42
C PHE A 100 16.47 -8.17 33.95
N SER A 101 16.77 -9.00 34.94
CA SER A 101 18.11 -9.16 35.47
C SER A 101 18.77 -10.42 34.90
N GLN A 102 20.04 -10.34 34.54
CA GLN A 102 20.89 -11.48 34.19
C GLN A 102 21.63 -12.07 35.39
N ALA A 103 21.35 -11.60 36.60
CA ALA A 103 21.91 -12.21 37.82
C ALA A 103 21.42 -13.66 37.97
N PRO A 104 22.31 -14.60 38.36
CA PRO A 104 21.93 -15.99 38.63
C PRO A 104 20.89 -16.07 39.74
N VAL A 105 19.83 -16.84 39.51
CA VAL A 105 18.78 -17.13 40.49
C VAL A 105 19.00 -18.54 41.05
N LEU A 106 19.31 -18.64 42.34
CA LEU A 106 19.53 -19.93 43.03
C LEU A 106 18.23 -20.77 43.11
N PRO A 107 18.33 -22.09 43.34
CA PRO A 107 17.15 -22.92 43.59
C PRO A 107 16.29 -22.34 44.71
N GLY A 108 14.98 -22.21 44.50
CA GLY A 108 14.02 -21.58 45.40
C GLY A 108 14.09 -20.02 45.42
N GLY A 109 15.07 -19.42 44.79
CA GLY A 109 15.16 -17.96 44.65
C GLY A 109 14.16 -17.40 43.63
N SER A 110 13.90 -16.09 43.71
CA SER A 110 12.90 -15.43 42.86
C SER A 110 13.56 -14.39 41.95
N GLY A 111 12.91 -14.12 40.80
CA GLY A 111 13.27 -13.08 39.86
C GLY A 111 12.05 -12.38 39.24
N GLU A 112 12.29 -11.35 38.50
CA GLU A 112 11.24 -10.50 37.89
C GLU A 112 11.55 -10.23 36.42
N ILE A 113 10.47 -10.16 35.61
CA ILE A 113 10.53 -9.73 34.20
C ILE A 113 9.45 -8.67 34.01
N GLY A 114 9.89 -7.44 33.81
CA GLY A 114 9.01 -6.33 33.51
C GLY A 114 8.74 -6.23 32.01
N ILE A 115 7.49 -5.98 31.63
CA ILE A 115 7.10 -5.72 30.24
C ILE A 115 6.36 -4.39 30.20
N ALA A 116 6.94 -3.42 29.55
CA ALA A 116 6.28 -2.18 29.19
C ALA A 116 5.63 -2.34 27.82
N TYR A 117 4.35 -2.00 27.70
CA TYR A 117 3.60 -1.95 26.43
C TYR A 117 3.21 -0.51 26.15
N ASP A 118 3.55 -0.02 24.95
CA ASP A 118 3.20 1.32 24.47
C ASP A 118 1.92 1.24 23.61
N PRO A 119 0.78 1.82 24.09
CA PRO A 119 -0.49 1.81 23.38
C PRO A 119 -0.60 2.88 22.30
N ALA A 120 0.36 3.82 22.17
CA ALA A 120 0.28 4.93 21.24
C ALA A 120 0.11 4.46 19.78
N ASP A 121 -0.86 5.03 19.07
CA ASP A 121 -1.22 4.71 17.68
C ASP A 121 -1.58 3.23 17.45
N ARG A 122 -2.15 2.56 18.47
CA ARG A 122 -2.52 1.14 18.42
C ARG A 122 -3.90 0.84 19.01
N PRO A 123 -4.95 1.55 18.59
CA PRO A 123 -6.29 1.30 19.10
C PRO A 123 -6.78 -0.12 18.76
N GLY A 124 -7.60 -0.68 19.63
CA GLY A 124 -8.19 -2.01 19.48
C GLY A 124 -7.55 -3.07 20.37
N ALA A 125 -8.00 -4.31 20.19
CA ALA A 125 -7.55 -5.44 20.99
C ALA A 125 -6.10 -5.84 20.64
N PHE A 126 -5.34 -6.21 21.66
CA PHE A 126 -4.01 -6.77 21.48
C PHE A 126 -3.83 -8.04 22.30
N ASP A 127 -3.03 -8.96 21.76
CA ASP A 127 -2.54 -10.17 22.41
C ASP A 127 -1.12 -10.42 21.90
N LYS A 128 -0.13 -10.28 22.79
CA LYS A 128 1.29 -10.29 22.45
C LYS A 128 2.03 -11.35 23.25
N ALA A 129 2.90 -12.08 22.56
CA ALA A 129 3.78 -13.05 23.18
C ALA A 129 5.12 -12.43 23.56
N VAL A 130 5.65 -12.89 24.69
CA VAL A 130 6.97 -12.56 25.21
C VAL A 130 7.68 -13.88 25.49
N TYR A 131 8.91 -14.03 25.04
CA TYR A 131 9.66 -15.27 25.17
C TYR A 131 10.86 -15.09 26.09
N VAL A 132 10.87 -15.83 27.19
CA VAL A 132 11.93 -15.82 28.20
C VAL A 132 12.89 -16.95 27.89
N TYR A 133 14.17 -16.67 27.68
CA TYR A 133 15.19 -17.65 27.35
C TYR A 133 16.16 -17.82 28.53
N THR A 134 16.45 -19.08 28.83
CA THR A 134 17.44 -19.50 29.85
C THR A 134 18.31 -20.60 29.27
N ASP A 135 19.56 -20.75 29.75
CA ASP A 135 20.47 -21.85 29.43
C ASP A 135 20.58 -22.14 27.91
N GLY A 136 20.74 -21.08 27.10
CA GLY A 136 21.02 -21.11 25.65
C GLY A 136 19.86 -21.52 24.75
N SER A 137 18.94 -22.37 25.17
CA SER A 137 17.85 -22.86 24.27
C SER A 137 16.51 -23.08 24.91
N ARG A 138 16.43 -23.15 26.25
CA ARG A 138 15.14 -23.32 26.93
C ARG A 138 14.33 -22.05 26.88
N MET A 139 13.07 -22.13 26.44
CA MET A 139 12.20 -21.00 26.22
C MET A 139 10.85 -21.17 26.94
N MET A 140 10.38 -20.10 27.57
CA MET A 140 9.07 -20.00 28.19
C MET A 140 8.27 -18.83 27.60
N PRO A 141 7.05 -19.07 27.07
CA PRO A 141 6.19 -18.00 26.59
C PRO A 141 5.43 -17.36 27.77
N LEU A 142 5.43 -16.05 27.82
CA LEU A 142 4.50 -15.23 28.60
C LEU A 142 3.60 -14.46 27.62
N ARG A 143 2.47 -13.98 28.08
CA ARG A 143 1.53 -13.22 27.25
C ARG A 143 1.05 -11.98 27.96
N ILE A 144 0.89 -10.91 27.19
CA ILE A 144 0.14 -9.73 27.62
C ILE A 144 -1.02 -9.51 26.65
N ARG A 145 -2.17 -9.14 27.17
CA ARG A 145 -3.34 -8.85 26.37
C ARG A 145 -4.12 -7.66 26.94
N GLY A 146 -5.04 -7.14 26.17
CA GLY A 146 -5.91 -6.04 26.56
C GLY A 146 -6.57 -5.40 25.37
N SER A 147 -7.17 -4.23 25.58
CA SER A 147 -7.76 -3.40 24.52
C SER A 147 -7.33 -1.94 24.71
N VAL A 148 -6.88 -1.32 23.64
CA VAL A 148 -6.56 0.12 23.64
C VAL A 148 -7.79 0.89 23.20
N ALA A 149 -8.31 1.74 24.11
CA ALA A 149 -9.39 2.68 23.79
C ALA A 149 -8.81 3.80 22.93
N ALA A 150 -9.34 3.94 21.70
CA ALA A 150 -8.94 4.99 20.79
C ALA A 150 -9.15 6.38 21.41
N ARG A 151 -8.21 7.29 21.17
CA ARG A 151 -8.43 8.69 21.51
C ARG A 151 -9.50 9.30 20.59
N PRO A 152 -10.21 10.33 21.02
CA PRO A 152 -11.09 11.07 20.13
C PRO A 152 -10.29 11.61 18.93
N GLU A 153 -10.86 11.42 17.74
CA GLU A 153 -10.28 11.92 16.50
C GLU A 153 -10.32 13.45 16.48
N THR A 154 -9.19 14.07 16.24
CA THR A 154 -9.07 15.53 16.15
C THR A 154 -9.30 16.02 14.71
N ALA A 155 -9.48 17.33 14.54
CA ALA A 155 -9.51 17.96 13.22
C ALA A 155 -8.20 17.71 12.44
N ALA A 156 -7.06 17.65 13.14
CA ALA A 156 -5.77 17.38 12.53
C ALA A 156 -5.64 15.92 11.99
N ASP A 157 -6.31 14.97 12.62
CA ASP A 157 -6.33 13.57 12.13
C ASP A 157 -7.18 13.43 10.87
N ARG A 158 -8.33 14.11 10.81
CA ARG A 158 -9.23 14.10 9.66
C ARG A 158 -8.73 14.96 8.49
N PHE A 159 -7.98 16.01 8.80
CA PHE A 159 -7.42 16.99 7.86
C PHE A 159 -5.94 17.21 8.14
N PRO A 160 -5.08 16.21 7.88
CA PRO A 160 -3.66 16.25 8.25
C PRO A 160 -2.86 17.28 7.46
N VAL A 161 -3.34 17.68 6.28
CA VAL A 161 -2.63 18.61 5.41
C VAL A 161 -2.99 20.04 5.76
N GLU A 162 -2.05 20.79 6.34
CA GLU A 162 -2.17 22.23 6.48
C GLU A 162 -1.82 22.90 5.16
N PHE A 163 -2.83 23.54 4.53
CA PHE A 163 -2.68 24.03 3.16
C PHE A 163 -2.43 25.54 3.10
N GLY A 164 -2.64 26.26 4.20
CA GLY A 164 -2.52 27.71 4.32
C GLY A 164 -3.85 28.43 4.25
N GLY A 165 -3.84 29.75 4.54
CA GLY A 165 -5.06 30.58 4.54
C GLY A 165 -6.15 30.14 5.50
N GLY A 166 -5.81 29.35 6.54
CA GLY A 166 -6.79 28.76 7.46
C GLY A 166 -7.49 27.52 6.88
N ILE A 167 -7.04 26.98 5.78
CA ILE A 167 -7.59 25.76 5.18
C ILE A 167 -6.71 24.55 5.49
N ARG A 168 -7.34 23.48 5.95
CA ARG A 168 -6.75 22.14 6.04
C ARG A 168 -7.46 21.20 5.08
N LEU A 169 -6.72 20.23 4.53
CA LEU A 169 -7.24 19.24 3.58
C LEU A 169 -7.06 17.83 4.13
N SER A 170 -7.94 16.92 3.73
CA SER A 170 -7.84 15.50 4.07
C SER A 170 -6.66 14.82 3.38
N VAL A 171 -6.33 15.23 2.15
CA VAL A 171 -5.19 14.75 1.35
C VAL A 171 -4.62 15.89 0.50
N LYS A 172 -3.42 15.74 -0.04
CA LYS A 172 -2.77 16.69 -0.95
C LYS A 172 -2.79 16.24 -2.42
N GLU A 173 -3.29 15.05 -2.68
CA GLU A 173 -3.31 14.45 -4.01
C GLU A 173 -4.68 13.83 -4.30
N VAL A 174 -5.15 14.03 -5.52
CA VAL A 174 -6.36 13.40 -6.08
C VAL A 174 -5.92 12.51 -7.23
N ASN A 175 -6.16 11.20 -7.11
CA ASN A 175 -5.76 10.24 -8.12
C ASN A 175 -7.00 9.53 -8.70
N PHE A 176 -7.34 9.88 -9.91
CA PHE A 176 -8.43 9.25 -10.65
C PHE A 176 -8.14 7.80 -11.04
N ARG A 177 -6.87 7.37 -10.92
CA ARG A 177 -6.43 6.07 -11.44
C ARG A 177 -6.72 6.00 -12.94
N MET A 178 -7.39 4.93 -13.39
CA MET A 178 -7.79 4.76 -14.79
C MET A 178 -9.18 5.36 -15.00
N VAL A 179 -9.32 6.21 -16.01
CA VAL A 179 -10.59 6.76 -16.48
C VAL A 179 -10.78 6.30 -17.92
N GLU A 180 -11.90 5.65 -18.19
CA GLU A 180 -12.19 5.13 -19.52
C GLU A 180 -12.68 6.24 -20.45
N GLN A 181 -12.31 6.13 -21.72
CA GLN A 181 -12.84 7.03 -22.75
C GLN A 181 -14.39 6.99 -22.73
N ARG A 182 -15.02 8.13 -23.00
CA ARG A 182 -16.48 8.34 -22.98
C ARG A 182 -17.16 8.27 -21.61
N HIS A 183 -16.34 8.20 -20.53
CA HIS A 183 -16.84 8.23 -19.15
C HIS A 183 -16.34 9.46 -18.42
N ASP A 184 -17.08 9.84 -17.39
CA ASP A 184 -16.64 10.81 -16.41
C ASP A 184 -16.36 10.12 -15.06
N ARG A 185 -15.54 10.74 -14.25
CA ARG A 185 -15.26 10.32 -12.88
C ARG A 185 -15.18 11.52 -11.97
N ARG A 186 -15.92 11.45 -10.85
CA ARG A 186 -15.92 12.47 -9.81
C ARG A 186 -15.24 11.91 -8.56
N LEU A 187 -14.30 12.66 -8.02
CA LEU A 187 -13.67 12.43 -6.72
C LEU A 187 -13.84 13.65 -5.85
N THR A 188 -13.95 13.45 -4.54
CA THR A 188 -14.05 14.55 -3.56
C THR A 188 -12.85 14.56 -2.64
N LEU A 189 -12.38 15.76 -2.35
CA LEU A 189 -11.37 16.06 -1.35
C LEU A 189 -12.05 16.90 -0.26
N ARG A 190 -11.99 16.42 0.99
CA ARG A 190 -12.57 17.16 2.11
C ARG A 190 -11.63 18.27 2.57
N CYS A 191 -12.19 19.40 2.90
CA CYS A 191 -11.50 20.56 3.45
C CYS A 191 -12.17 21.05 4.74
N LEU A 192 -11.39 21.76 5.56
CA LEU A 192 -11.83 22.35 6.84
C LEU A 192 -11.34 23.78 6.91
N ASN A 193 -12.22 24.72 7.26
CA ASN A 193 -11.84 26.07 7.62
C ASN A 193 -11.48 26.14 9.10
N THR A 194 -10.20 26.26 9.41
CA THR A 194 -9.68 26.43 10.80
C THR A 194 -9.52 27.90 11.21
N SER A 195 -9.80 28.84 10.29
CA SER A 195 -9.74 30.24 10.60
C SER A 195 -10.97 30.70 11.44
N PRO A 196 -10.87 31.77 12.20
CA PRO A 196 -12.02 32.33 12.93
C PRO A 196 -13.00 33.10 12.04
N TYR A 197 -12.75 33.15 10.73
CA TYR A 197 -13.55 33.93 9.79
C TYR A 197 -14.14 33.02 8.71
N GLU A 198 -15.25 33.47 8.13
CA GLU A 198 -15.78 32.91 6.89
C GLU A 198 -14.78 33.11 5.74
N VAL A 199 -14.57 32.08 4.93
CA VAL A 199 -13.69 32.15 3.78
C VAL A 199 -14.43 31.84 2.48
N ARG A 200 -14.06 32.55 1.42
CA ARG A 200 -14.49 32.23 0.05
C ARG A 200 -13.44 31.38 -0.61
N LEU A 201 -13.84 30.20 -1.05
CA LEU A 201 -12.92 29.20 -1.63
C LEU A 201 -13.17 29.05 -3.13
N ARG A 202 -12.08 29.02 -3.91
CA ARG A 202 -12.09 28.65 -5.32
C ARG A 202 -10.98 27.66 -5.57
N ALA A 203 -11.19 26.75 -6.53
CA ALA A 203 -10.21 25.77 -6.97
C ALA A 203 -10.05 25.91 -8.48
N GLU A 204 -8.82 26.17 -8.94
CA GLU A 204 -8.53 26.46 -10.36
C GLU A 204 -7.26 25.73 -10.76
N PHE A 205 -7.26 25.10 -11.94
CA PHE A 205 -6.08 24.45 -12.51
C PHE A 205 -5.08 25.50 -13.03
N ALA A 206 -3.80 25.11 -13.06
CA ALA A 206 -2.72 25.97 -13.56
C ALA A 206 -2.96 26.32 -15.03
N GLU A 207 -3.33 25.33 -15.80
CA GLU A 207 -3.75 25.46 -17.20
C GLU A 207 -5.14 24.82 -17.37
N PRO A 208 -6.09 25.49 -18.04
CA PRO A 208 -7.41 24.90 -18.27
C PRO A 208 -7.31 23.69 -19.18
N LEU A 209 -7.56 22.51 -18.64
CA LEU A 209 -7.70 21.29 -19.44
C LEU A 209 -9.20 21.04 -19.69
N PRO A 210 -9.61 20.80 -20.93
CA PRO A 210 -11.04 20.68 -21.27
C PRO A 210 -11.75 19.52 -20.57
N PHE A 211 -10.99 18.52 -20.13
CA PHE A 211 -11.48 17.31 -19.47
C PHE A 211 -11.34 17.33 -17.94
N LEU A 212 -10.69 18.37 -17.35
CA LEU A 212 -10.52 18.49 -15.90
C LEU A 212 -11.20 19.76 -15.39
N ARG A 213 -12.01 19.62 -14.34
CA ARG A 213 -12.57 20.75 -13.61
C ARG A 213 -12.59 20.48 -12.12
N ALA A 214 -12.54 21.54 -11.32
CA ALA A 214 -12.66 21.51 -9.88
C ALA A 214 -13.82 22.42 -9.43
N GLU A 215 -14.62 21.96 -8.48
CA GLU A 215 -15.75 22.68 -7.91
C GLU A 215 -15.53 22.76 -6.39
N ALA A 216 -15.31 23.95 -5.88
CA ALA A 216 -15.15 24.19 -4.44
C ALA A 216 -16.42 24.84 -3.86
N PRO A 217 -16.69 24.65 -2.55
CA PRO A 217 -17.75 25.41 -1.89
C PRO A 217 -17.44 26.90 -1.95
N ALA A 218 -18.39 27.70 -2.42
CA ALA A 218 -18.17 29.13 -2.61
C ALA A 218 -17.83 29.85 -1.29
N VAL A 219 -18.38 29.37 -0.19
CA VAL A 219 -18.22 29.92 1.17
C VAL A 219 -18.06 28.79 2.17
N LEU A 220 -17.17 28.95 3.13
CA LEU A 220 -16.95 28.03 4.23
C LEU A 220 -16.88 28.80 5.55
N ALA A 221 -17.85 28.58 6.45
CA ALA A 221 -17.92 29.22 7.75
C ALA A 221 -16.74 28.75 8.67
N PRO A 222 -16.45 29.51 9.76
CA PRO A 222 -15.45 29.09 10.75
C PRO A 222 -15.74 27.68 11.30
N GLY A 223 -14.76 26.80 11.32
CA GLY A 223 -14.88 25.42 11.78
C GLY A 223 -15.70 24.50 10.88
N ALA A 224 -16.22 24.98 9.76
CA ALA A 224 -17.00 24.17 8.84
C ALA A 224 -16.12 23.28 7.96
N GLU A 225 -16.62 22.08 7.69
CA GLU A 225 -16.09 21.18 6.69
C GLU A 225 -16.78 21.40 5.35
N GLY A 226 -16.05 21.16 4.25
CA GLY A 226 -16.57 21.23 2.90
C GLY A 226 -15.92 20.17 2.01
N GLU A 227 -16.40 20.08 0.79
CA GLU A 227 -15.88 19.17 -0.22
C GLU A 227 -15.49 19.94 -1.46
N ILE A 228 -14.28 19.69 -1.96
CA ILE A 228 -13.82 20.12 -3.27
C ILE A 228 -13.99 18.95 -4.20
N ALA A 229 -14.84 19.06 -5.20
CA ALA A 229 -15.02 18.02 -6.20
C ALA A 229 -14.07 18.23 -7.36
N PHE A 230 -13.43 17.15 -7.75
CA PHE A 230 -12.60 17.06 -8.94
C PHE A 230 -13.30 16.14 -9.94
N ILE A 231 -13.48 16.61 -11.15
CA ILE A 231 -14.18 15.90 -12.21
C ILE A 231 -13.23 15.73 -13.39
N CYS A 232 -12.99 14.47 -13.78
CA CYS A 232 -12.31 14.12 -15.01
C CYS A 232 -13.37 13.57 -15.96
N ASP A 233 -13.61 14.28 -17.08
CA ASP A 233 -14.67 14.00 -18.03
C ASP A 233 -14.06 13.68 -19.40
N LEU A 234 -13.99 12.39 -19.72
CA LEU A 234 -13.52 11.88 -21.01
C LEU A 234 -14.68 11.55 -21.96
N SER A 235 -15.89 12.07 -21.68
CA SER A 235 -17.05 11.84 -22.54
C SER A 235 -16.96 12.60 -23.89
N ALA A 236 -16.28 13.75 -23.90
CA ALA A 236 -16.15 14.61 -25.06
C ALA A 236 -14.69 14.91 -25.45
N ALA A 237 -13.71 14.37 -24.75
CA ALA A 237 -12.29 14.61 -24.98
C ALA A 237 -11.50 13.29 -24.99
N GLU A 238 -10.76 13.04 -26.06
CA GLU A 238 -9.84 11.90 -26.11
C GLU A 238 -8.55 12.23 -25.34
N VAL A 239 -8.34 11.55 -24.23
CA VAL A 239 -7.13 11.66 -23.40
C VAL A 239 -6.54 10.28 -23.21
N TRP A 240 -5.38 10.05 -23.80
CA TRP A 240 -4.67 8.79 -23.72
C TRP A 240 -3.46 8.88 -22.81
N GLY A 241 -3.25 7.86 -21.97
CA GLY A 241 -2.10 7.77 -21.09
C GLY A 241 -2.21 8.63 -19.83
N THR A 242 -1.10 8.75 -19.14
CA THR A 242 -1.02 9.45 -17.85
C THR A 242 -1.08 10.97 -18.04
N PHE A 243 -1.86 11.61 -17.19
CA PHE A 243 -1.90 13.07 -17.04
C PHE A 243 -1.66 13.46 -15.59
N VAL A 244 -1.01 14.60 -15.40
CA VAL A 244 -0.77 15.21 -14.09
C VAL A 244 -0.96 16.72 -14.24
N ASP A 245 -1.71 17.33 -13.33
CA ASP A 245 -1.87 18.77 -13.26
C ASP A 245 -1.94 19.26 -11.82
N SER A 246 -1.79 20.56 -11.64
CA SER A 246 -1.79 21.24 -10.36
C SER A 246 -3.03 22.11 -10.21
N CYS A 247 -3.86 21.82 -9.21
CA CYS A 247 -5.00 22.64 -8.85
C CYS A 247 -4.65 23.54 -7.66
N TYR A 248 -4.80 24.85 -7.83
CA TYR A 248 -4.53 25.85 -6.82
C TYR A 248 -5.81 26.30 -6.14
N LEU A 249 -5.70 26.54 -4.83
CA LEU A 249 -6.80 27.09 -4.06
C LEU A 249 -6.61 28.61 -3.88
N THR A 250 -7.69 29.35 -4.09
CA THR A 250 -7.79 30.77 -3.78
C THR A 250 -8.72 30.95 -2.61
N VAL A 251 -8.23 31.54 -1.52
CA VAL A 251 -8.96 31.80 -0.29
C VAL A 251 -9.17 33.29 -0.14
N SER A 252 -10.43 33.73 -0.13
CA SER A 252 -10.83 35.14 -0.02
C SER A 252 -10.07 36.08 -0.95
N GLY A 253 -9.83 35.65 -2.20
CA GLY A 253 -9.14 36.40 -3.23
C GLY A 253 -7.61 36.25 -3.26
N ARG A 254 -7.01 35.53 -2.31
CA ARG A 254 -5.58 35.25 -2.29
C ARG A 254 -5.31 33.82 -2.74
N ARG A 255 -4.56 33.64 -3.81
CA ARG A 255 -4.04 32.33 -4.23
C ARG A 255 -3.01 31.81 -3.22
N LEU A 256 -3.15 30.57 -2.80
CA LEU A 256 -2.23 29.89 -1.90
C LEU A 256 -1.01 29.37 -2.70
N GLU A 257 0.13 29.23 -2.02
CA GLU A 257 1.37 28.76 -2.65
C GLU A 257 1.35 27.26 -2.98
N GLY A 258 0.62 26.47 -2.21
CA GLY A 258 0.50 25.05 -2.43
C GLY A 258 -0.49 24.71 -3.53
N ALA A 259 -0.29 23.54 -4.16
CA ALA A 259 -1.23 22.98 -5.12
C ALA A 259 -1.69 21.57 -4.68
N VAL A 260 -2.93 21.23 -5.02
CA VAL A 260 -3.41 19.86 -5.00
C VAL A 260 -2.97 19.21 -6.29
N VAL A 261 -2.17 18.14 -6.21
CA VAL A 261 -1.75 17.38 -7.38
C VAL A 261 -2.91 16.51 -7.83
N VAL A 262 -3.31 16.62 -9.08
CA VAL A 262 -4.39 15.85 -9.70
C VAL A 262 -3.78 14.98 -10.79
N ARG A 263 -3.98 13.68 -10.70
CA ARG A 263 -3.45 12.74 -11.70
C ARG A 263 -4.47 11.67 -12.08
N GLY A 264 -4.24 11.06 -13.23
CA GLY A 264 -5.01 9.94 -13.73
C GLY A 264 -4.41 9.38 -15.00
N THR A 265 -5.05 8.34 -15.53
CA THR A 265 -4.64 7.71 -16.79
C THR A 265 -5.88 7.48 -17.63
N GLY A 266 -5.94 8.12 -18.80
CA GLY A 266 -6.98 7.87 -19.80
C GLY A 266 -6.72 6.53 -20.50
N VAL A 267 -7.69 5.63 -20.47
CA VAL A 267 -7.63 4.29 -21.09
C VAL A 267 -8.79 4.08 -22.04
N GLY A 268 -8.75 3.04 -22.86
CA GLY A 268 -9.85 2.68 -23.74
C GLY A 268 -11.12 2.32 -22.97
N ASP A 269 -12.26 2.34 -23.65
CA ASP A 269 -13.49 1.76 -23.10
C ASP A 269 -13.33 0.24 -23.02
N LEU A 270 -13.35 -0.28 -21.81
CA LEU A 270 -13.06 -1.68 -21.49
C LEU A 270 -14.30 -2.43 -20.97
N ALA A 271 -15.48 -1.80 -21.00
CA ALA A 271 -16.69 -2.35 -20.42
C ALA A 271 -17.03 -3.71 -21.03
N GLU A 272 -17.10 -3.80 -22.36
CA GLU A 272 -17.40 -5.05 -23.05
C GLU A 272 -16.37 -6.15 -22.77
N LEU A 273 -15.09 -5.78 -22.66
CA LEU A 273 -14.02 -6.74 -22.39
C LEU A 273 -14.10 -7.32 -20.98
N ARG A 274 -14.65 -6.57 -20.01
CA ARG A 274 -14.84 -7.06 -18.64
C ARG A 274 -15.97 -8.08 -18.54
N GLU A 275 -16.96 -8.00 -19.40
CA GLU A 275 -18.07 -8.97 -19.47
C GLU A 275 -17.66 -10.29 -20.15
N MET A 276 -16.58 -10.30 -20.92
CA MET A 276 -16.07 -11.52 -21.56
C MET A 276 -15.52 -12.50 -20.52
N PRO A 277 -15.67 -13.83 -20.73
CA PRO A 277 -15.00 -14.84 -19.91
C PRO A 277 -13.46 -14.62 -19.88
N ARG A 278 -12.82 -14.80 -18.73
CA ARG A 278 -11.38 -14.50 -18.55
C ARG A 278 -10.48 -15.08 -19.63
N GLY A 279 -10.68 -16.36 -20.02
CA GLY A 279 -9.88 -17.02 -21.05
C GLY A 279 -10.17 -16.56 -22.49
N LYS A 280 -11.17 -15.69 -22.68
CA LYS A 280 -11.52 -15.10 -23.98
C LYS A 280 -11.06 -13.66 -24.14
N ARG A 281 -10.65 -12.99 -23.04
CA ARG A 281 -10.20 -11.59 -23.08
C ARG A 281 -8.85 -11.50 -23.77
N PRO A 282 -8.53 -10.37 -24.44
CA PRO A 282 -7.16 -10.08 -24.83
C PRO A 282 -6.31 -9.87 -23.57
N GLN A 283 -5.06 -10.28 -23.62
CA GLN A 283 -4.12 -10.13 -22.52
C GLN A 283 -2.75 -9.74 -23.06
N ALA A 284 -2.28 -8.56 -22.66
CA ALA A 284 -0.98 -8.04 -23.06
C ALA A 284 0.12 -8.58 -22.16
N GLU A 285 1.22 -9.02 -22.75
CA GLU A 285 2.44 -9.40 -22.04
C GLU A 285 3.65 -8.82 -22.75
N ILE A 286 4.54 -8.17 -21.97
CA ILE A 286 5.84 -7.70 -22.42
C ILE A 286 6.88 -8.30 -21.48
N ALA A 287 7.70 -9.20 -22.01
CA ALA A 287 8.69 -9.94 -21.23
C ALA A 287 9.75 -9.01 -20.60
N GLU A 288 10.15 -8.00 -21.33
CA GLU A 288 11.12 -7.00 -20.89
C GLU A 288 10.54 -5.59 -21.06
N SER A 289 10.13 -4.95 -19.95
CA SER A 289 9.62 -3.57 -19.94
C SER A 289 10.72 -2.54 -19.66
N LEU A 290 11.93 -2.96 -19.31
CA LEU A 290 13.11 -2.11 -19.18
C LEU A 290 14.02 -2.32 -20.39
N LEU A 291 14.04 -1.31 -21.27
CA LEU A 291 14.77 -1.35 -22.54
C LEU A 291 16.06 -0.56 -22.36
N ASP A 292 17.19 -1.23 -22.36
CA ASP A 292 18.52 -0.62 -22.18
C ASP A 292 19.24 -0.57 -23.53
N PHE A 293 19.53 0.63 -24.04
CA PHE A 293 20.27 0.82 -25.30
C PHE A 293 21.80 0.94 -25.09
N GLY A 294 22.26 0.84 -23.82
CA GLY A 294 23.68 0.97 -23.51
C GLY A 294 24.21 2.40 -23.69
N THR A 295 25.34 2.54 -24.38
CA THR A 295 25.97 3.83 -24.67
C THR A 295 25.89 4.14 -26.16
N CYS A 296 25.53 5.37 -26.50
CA CYS A 296 25.40 5.88 -27.87
C CYS A 296 26.04 7.29 -27.98
N ALA A 297 26.46 7.67 -29.20
CA ALA A 297 26.95 9.02 -29.44
C ALA A 297 25.87 10.08 -29.21
N ALA A 298 26.23 11.25 -28.65
CA ALA A 298 25.28 12.31 -28.32
C ALA A 298 24.54 12.90 -29.52
N ASP A 299 25.12 12.81 -30.72
CA ASP A 299 24.49 13.24 -31.97
C ASP A 299 23.83 12.07 -32.74
N GLY A 300 23.88 10.85 -32.17
CA GLY A 300 23.37 9.62 -32.76
C GLY A 300 21.92 9.33 -32.38
N THR A 301 21.43 8.21 -32.90
CA THR A 301 20.10 7.66 -32.57
C THR A 301 20.28 6.27 -31.97
N ALA A 302 19.83 6.08 -30.76
CA ALA A 302 19.80 4.79 -30.11
C ALA A 302 18.52 4.01 -30.48
N GLU A 303 18.64 2.68 -30.60
CA GLU A 303 17.50 1.80 -30.88
C GLU A 303 17.28 0.82 -29.74
N CYS A 304 16.02 0.65 -29.35
CA CYS A 304 15.55 -0.40 -28.45
C CYS A 304 14.48 -1.24 -29.14
N ARG A 305 14.36 -2.50 -28.76
CA ARG A 305 13.33 -3.39 -29.29
C ARG A 305 12.59 -4.04 -28.15
N PHE A 306 11.28 -4.20 -28.30
CA PHE A 306 10.46 -4.99 -27.38
C PHE A 306 9.43 -5.79 -28.18
N THR A 307 8.96 -6.87 -27.58
CA THR A 307 7.91 -7.69 -28.15
C THR A 307 6.67 -7.62 -27.28
N LEU A 308 5.56 -7.24 -27.89
CA LEU A 308 4.23 -7.30 -27.29
C LEU A 308 3.57 -8.61 -27.71
N GLU A 309 3.22 -9.42 -26.74
CA GLU A 309 2.54 -10.70 -26.93
C GLU A 309 1.09 -10.58 -26.48
N ASN A 310 0.19 -11.22 -27.20
CA ASN A 310 -1.20 -11.40 -26.78
C ASN A 310 -1.40 -12.82 -26.25
N LYS A 311 -1.38 -13.00 -24.94
CA LYS A 311 -1.63 -14.29 -24.27
C LYS A 311 -3.13 -14.61 -24.13
N GLY A 312 -3.98 -13.73 -24.59
CA GLY A 312 -5.43 -13.86 -24.48
C GLY A 312 -6.08 -14.62 -25.62
N GLY A 313 -7.39 -14.79 -25.50
CA GLY A 313 -8.22 -15.54 -26.46
C GLY A 313 -8.95 -14.68 -27.50
N SER A 314 -8.74 -13.37 -27.51
CA SER A 314 -9.29 -12.42 -28.51
C SER A 314 -8.21 -11.48 -28.99
N PRO A 315 -8.36 -10.80 -30.13
CA PRO A 315 -7.40 -9.84 -30.63
C PRO A 315 -7.10 -8.74 -29.60
N LEU A 316 -5.82 -8.44 -29.41
CA LEU A 316 -5.33 -7.34 -28.59
C LEU A 316 -5.16 -6.12 -29.46
N ARG A 317 -5.93 -5.06 -29.21
CA ARG A 317 -5.87 -3.81 -29.94
C ARG A 317 -4.99 -2.80 -29.22
N ILE A 318 -4.16 -2.10 -29.97
CA ILE A 318 -3.41 -0.92 -29.50
C ILE A 318 -4.30 0.30 -29.71
N TYR A 319 -4.67 0.98 -28.62
CA TYR A 319 -5.49 2.19 -28.69
C TYR A 319 -4.65 3.42 -28.98
N ALA A 320 -3.54 3.55 -28.27
CA ALA A 320 -2.65 4.69 -28.41
C ALA A 320 -1.23 4.37 -27.92
N VAL A 321 -0.28 5.18 -28.33
CA VAL A 321 1.06 5.21 -27.79
C VAL A 321 1.45 6.66 -27.49
N LYS A 322 2.03 6.86 -26.30
CA LYS A 322 2.52 8.17 -25.88
C LYS A 322 4.05 8.11 -25.78
N TYR A 323 4.69 8.81 -26.69
CA TYR A 323 6.13 8.94 -26.71
C TYR A 323 6.56 10.16 -25.92
N PRO A 324 7.57 10.08 -25.06
CA PRO A 324 8.23 11.26 -24.50
C PRO A 324 9.01 11.99 -25.60
N GLU A 325 9.39 13.24 -25.33
CA GLU A 325 10.19 14.03 -26.25
C GLU A 325 11.49 13.31 -26.64
N GLY A 326 11.84 13.34 -27.92
CA GLY A 326 13.02 12.68 -28.46
C GLY A 326 12.88 11.16 -28.67
N VAL A 327 11.75 10.55 -28.30
CA VAL A 327 11.48 9.14 -28.59
C VAL A 327 10.47 9.00 -29.72
N THR A 328 10.73 8.08 -30.63
CA THR A 328 9.85 7.74 -31.75
C THR A 328 9.74 6.22 -31.90
N GLY A 329 8.71 5.76 -32.58
CA GLY A 329 8.51 4.33 -32.86
C GLY A 329 7.54 4.09 -34.00
N GLN A 330 7.44 2.83 -34.44
CA GLN A 330 6.56 2.42 -35.53
C GLN A 330 5.29 1.71 -35.03
N ILE A 331 4.74 2.20 -33.91
CA ILE A 331 3.50 1.67 -33.33
C ILE A 331 2.34 2.50 -33.83
N THR A 332 1.35 1.85 -34.43
CA THR A 332 0.18 2.51 -34.99
C THR A 332 -1.05 2.28 -34.11
N ALA A 333 -1.75 3.35 -33.76
CA ALA A 333 -3.06 3.24 -33.10
C ALA A 333 -4.04 2.48 -34.02
N GLY A 334 -4.86 1.62 -33.41
CA GLY A 334 -5.78 0.74 -34.14
C GLY A 334 -5.18 -0.60 -34.60
N GLU A 335 -3.89 -0.79 -34.43
CA GLU A 335 -3.22 -2.05 -34.74
C GLU A 335 -3.70 -3.17 -33.81
N GLU A 336 -3.84 -4.39 -34.35
CA GLU A 336 -4.29 -5.57 -33.61
C GLU A 336 -3.28 -6.70 -33.67
N ILE A 337 -3.11 -7.38 -32.53
CA ILE A 337 -2.32 -8.62 -32.42
C ILE A 337 -3.31 -9.76 -32.17
N ALA A 338 -3.31 -10.74 -33.07
CA ALA A 338 -4.19 -11.91 -32.99
C ALA A 338 -4.02 -12.65 -31.65
N ALA A 339 -5.05 -13.39 -31.24
CA ALA A 339 -4.97 -14.26 -30.06
C ALA A 339 -3.79 -15.22 -30.15
N GLY A 340 -2.94 -15.28 -29.12
CA GLY A 340 -1.71 -16.08 -29.08
C GLY A 340 -0.58 -15.55 -29.96
N GLY A 341 -0.78 -14.44 -30.67
CA GLY A 341 0.23 -13.82 -31.53
C GLY A 341 1.17 -12.88 -30.80
N SER A 342 2.21 -12.45 -31.50
CA SER A 342 3.17 -11.46 -30.99
C SER A 342 3.65 -10.52 -32.09
N LYS A 343 4.11 -9.33 -31.70
CA LYS A 343 4.74 -8.38 -32.62
C LYS A 343 5.90 -7.65 -31.94
N THR A 344 7.01 -7.55 -32.67
CA THR A 344 8.19 -6.79 -32.23
C THR A 344 8.16 -5.38 -32.79
N PHE A 345 8.40 -4.43 -31.91
CA PHE A 345 8.45 -2.99 -32.22
C PHE A 345 9.85 -2.43 -31.94
N VAL A 346 10.18 -1.39 -32.67
CA VAL A 346 11.44 -0.64 -32.52
C VAL A 346 11.13 0.76 -32.01
N LEU A 347 11.80 1.17 -30.94
CA LEU A 347 11.84 2.53 -30.44
C LEU A 347 13.19 3.16 -30.79
N ARG A 348 13.17 4.44 -31.14
CA ARG A 348 14.35 5.25 -31.43
C ARG A 348 14.42 6.42 -30.49
N VAL A 349 15.60 6.65 -29.93
CA VAL A 349 15.88 7.79 -29.04
C VAL A 349 16.88 8.69 -29.75
N ASP A 350 16.49 9.95 -29.97
CA ASP A 350 17.37 10.97 -30.55
C ASP A 350 18.30 11.54 -29.47
N GLY A 351 19.59 11.30 -29.61
CA GLY A 351 20.61 11.77 -28.67
C GLY A 351 20.72 13.31 -28.63
N ARG A 352 20.41 14.00 -29.73
CA ARG A 352 20.41 15.45 -29.74
C ARG A 352 19.35 16.07 -28.85
N THR A 353 18.18 15.44 -28.80
CA THR A 353 17.08 15.86 -27.91
C THR A 353 17.32 15.38 -26.47
N ALA A 354 17.88 14.18 -26.31
CA ALA A 354 18.17 13.60 -24.99
C ALA A 354 19.30 14.34 -24.24
N GLY A 355 20.28 14.89 -25.00
CA GLY A 355 21.48 15.50 -24.45
C GLY A 355 22.50 14.49 -23.92
N CYS A 356 23.73 14.98 -23.58
CA CYS A 356 24.77 14.12 -22.99
C CYS A 356 24.39 13.70 -21.56
N GLY A 357 24.72 12.47 -21.21
CA GLY A 357 24.53 11.91 -19.86
C GLY A 357 23.62 10.71 -19.82
N ASN A 358 23.21 10.36 -18.61
CA ASN A 358 22.25 9.24 -18.41
C ASN A 358 20.86 9.67 -18.91
N TYR A 359 20.26 8.81 -19.70
CA TYR A 359 18.92 8.98 -20.20
C TYR A 359 17.95 8.00 -19.55
N PHE A 360 16.75 8.48 -19.23
CA PHE A 360 15.65 7.66 -18.73
C PHE A 360 14.32 8.26 -19.18
N ALA A 361 13.47 7.44 -19.77
CA ALA A 361 12.17 7.86 -20.25
C ALA A 361 11.13 6.73 -20.16
N HIS A 362 9.86 7.12 -20.19
CA HIS A 362 8.71 6.22 -20.20
C HIS A 362 7.95 6.34 -21.51
N VAL A 363 7.68 5.22 -22.17
CA VAL A 363 6.76 5.11 -23.30
C VAL A 363 5.50 4.40 -22.82
N GLU A 364 4.37 5.07 -22.90
CA GLU A 364 3.09 4.52 -22.49
C GLU A 364 2.36 3.92 -23.69
N LEU A 365 2.05 2.63 -23.60
CA LEU A 365 1.29 1.90 -24.62
C LEU A 365 -0.07 1.52 -24.04
N LEU A 366 -1.14 2.03 -24.65
CA LEU A 366 -2.53 1.81 -24.23
C LEU A 366 -3.14 0.70 -25.09
N VAL A 367 -3.62 -0.36 -24.43
CA VAL A 367 -4.10 -1.57 -25.10
C VAL A 367 -5.45 -2.02 -24.59
N SER A 368 -6.11 -2.90 -25.33
CA SER A 368 -7.41 -3.49 -24.99
C SER A 368 -7.31 -4.64 -23.99
N ASP A 369 -6.45 -4.52 -22.99
CA ASP A 369 -6.40 -5.45 -21.85
C ASP A 369 -7.18 -4.88 -20.68
N ALA A 370 -8.28 -5.56 -20.28
CA ALA A 370 -9.16 -5.09 -19.22
C ALA A 370 -8.52 -5.09 -17.82
N LEU A 371 -7.42 -5.82 -17.62
CA LEU A 371 -6.69 -5.90 -16.34
C LEU A 371 -5.48 -4.98 -16.31
N SER A 372 -4.80 -4.84 -17.46
CA SER A 372 -3.57 -4.05 -17.59
C SER A 372 -3.61 -3.20 -18.87
N PRO A 373 -4.49 -2.19 -18.95
CA PRO A 373 -4.68 -1.41 -20.19
C PRO A 373 -3.52 -0.46 -20.49
N LEU A 374 -2.60 -0.26 -19.56
CA LEU A 374 -1.39 0.55 -19.71
C LEU A 374 -0.15 -0.34 -19.57
N CYS A 375 0.63 -0.44 -20.64
CA CYS A 375 1.96 -1.01 -20.62
C CYS A 375 2.99 0.13 -20.54
N ASP A 376 3.74 0.20 -19.45
CA ASP A 376 4.81 1.19 -19.23
C ASP A 376 6.16 0.61 -19.63
N LEU A 377 6.72 1.12 -20.71
CA LEU A 377 8.05 0.76 -21.20
C LEU A 377 9.06 1.78 -20.71
N ARG A 378 10.04 1.35 -19.96
CA ARG A 378 11.12 2.18 -19.41
C ARG A 378 12.33 2.07 -20.31
N VAL A 379 12.70 3.17 -20.94
CA VAL A 379 13.86 3.27 -21.84
C VAL A 379 15.00 3.92 -21.08
N ARG A 380 16.17 3.31 -21.05
CA ARG A 380 17.36 3.87 -20.43
C ARG A 380 18.61 3.64 -21.27
N GLY A 381 19.64 4.44 -21.00
CA GLY A 381 20.97 4.32 -21.58
C GLY A 381 21.80 5.55 -21.28
N ARG A 382 22.86 5.78 -22.06
CA ARG A 382 23.77 6.90 -21.89
C ARG A 382 24.15 7.47 -23.27
N PHE A 383 24.19 8.79 -23.37
CA PHE A 383 24.73 9.51 -24.52
C PHE A 383 26.05 10.18 -24.18
N GLU A 384 27.10 9.98 -25.00
CA GLU A 384 28.46 10.49 -24.80
C GLU A 384 28.96 11.29 -26.01
#